data_9a27ab9cc5930bd666ec500bf5b86974
#
_entry.id   9a27ab9cc5930bd666ec500bf5b86974
#
_cell.length_a   1.000
_cell.length_b   1.000
_cell.length_c   1.000
_cell.angle_alpha   90.00
_cell.angle_beta   90.00
_cell.angle_gamma   90.00
#
_symmetry.space_group_name_H-M   'P 1'
#
loop_
_entity.id
_entity.type
_entity.pdbx_description
1 polymer ?
#
loop_
_entity_poly.entity_id
_entity_poly.type
_entity_poly.pdbx_seq_one_letter_code
_entity_poly.pdbx_strand_id
1 'polypeptide(L)'
;MIIDTLQNAHKYYSVHPLFQPAFEYIAAQNLTAIETGKFDISDGLKVINNTAVGKTAEASVAKFECHNKNIDIQLCIKGDEQMGWKPRSKCVLPNGDYNEEKDVQLYLDQPDTFFSLTDHQFVIFFPEDVHAP
;
A
#
# COMPACT_ATOMS: atom_id res chain seq x y z
N MET A 1 0.46 -4.66 -9.47
CA MET A 1 0.51 -5.13 -8.06
C MET A 1 1.50 -6.27 -7.91
N ILE A 2 2.29 -6.27 -6.84
CA ILE A 2 3.23 -7.35 -6.47
C ILE A 2 2.92 -7.75 -5.02
N ILE A 3 2.85 -9.04 -4.73
CA ILE A 3 2.70 -9.57 -3.37
C ILE A 3 3.83 -10.57 -3.12
N ASP A 4 4.58 -10.40 -2.01
CA ASP A 4 5.66 -11.30 -1.62
C ASP A 4 6.00 -11.15 -0.13
N THR A 5 7.02 -11.83 0.34
CA THR A 5 7.56 -11.75 1.70
C THR A 5 8.81 -10.87 1.75
N LEU A 6 9.11 -10.28 2.90
CA LEU A 6 10.32 -9.45 3.08
C LEU A 6 11.62 -10.18 2.69
N GLN A 7 11.68 -11.51 2.84
CA GLN A 7 12.85 -12.30 2.44
C GLN A 7 13.16 -12.20 0.94
N ASN A 8 12.13 -11.95 0.12
CA ASN A 8 12.21 -11.85 -1.32
C ASN A 8 12.32 -10.39 -1.84
N ALA A 9 12.27 -9.40 -0.96
CA ALA A 9 12.25 -7.98 -1.33
C ALA A 9 13.38 -7.57 -2.29
N HIS A 10 14.57 -8.16 -2.13
CA HIS A 10 15.74 -7.90 -2.98
C HIS A 10 15.50 -8.16 -4.48
N LYS A 11 14.55 -9.02 -4.83
CA LYS A 11 14.18 -9.33 -6.23
C LYS A 11 13.53 -8.15 -6.94
N TYR A 12 13.00 -7.18 -6.18
CA TYR A 12 12.23 -6.05 -6.70
C TYR A 12 13.00 -4.73 -6.69
N TYR A 13 14.25 -4.71 -6.21
CA TYR A 13 15.07 -3.50 -6.11
C TYR A 13 15.27 -2.78 -7.44
N SER A 14 15.35 -3.52 -8.54
CA SER A 14 15.54 -2.94 -9.88
C SER A 14 14.26 -2.37 -10.52
N VAL A 15 13.10 -2.59 -9.90
CA VAL A 15 11.81 -2.14 -10.46
C VAL A 15 11.63 -0.62 -10.34
N HIS A 16 12.12 -0.04 -9.23
CA HIS A 16 12.09 1.40 -9.01
C HIS A 16 13.31 1.85 -8.18
N PRO A 17 13.92 3.02 -8.48
CA PRO A 17 15.12 3.49 -7.78
C PRO A 17 14.99 3.60 -6.26
N LEU A 18 13.79 3.87 -5.74
CA LEU A 18 13.53 4.00 -4.31
C LEU A 18 13.15 2.68 -3.62
N PHE A 19 13.00 1.57 -4.33
CA PHE A 19 12.63 0.29 -3.70
C PHE A 19 13.74 -0.26 -2.81
N GLN A 20 14.98 -0.26 -3.29
CA GLN A 20 16.10 -0.70 -2.45
C GLN A 20 16.22 0.15 -1.18
N PRO A 21 16.28 1.50 -1.22
CA PRO A 21 16.28 2.32 0.00
C PRO A 21 15.09 2.07 0.93
N ALA A 22 13.89 1.85 0.38
CA ALA A 22 12.70 1.59 1.18
C ALA A 22 12.80 0.26 1.94
N PHE A 23 13.19 -0.81 1.28
CA PHE A 23 13.34 -2.12 1.91
C PHE A 23 14.55 -2.19 2.86
N GLU A 24 15.66 -1.50 2.55
CA GLU A 24 16.79 -1.35 3.48
C GLU A 24 16.39 -0.59 4.75
N TYR A 25 15.57 0.48 4.62
CA TYR A 25 14.99 1.16 5.76
C TYR A 25 14.16 0.20 6.62
N ILE A 26 13.26 -0.58 6.01
CA ILE A 26 12.43 -1.57 6.73
C ILE A 26 13.31 -2.59 7.45
N ALA A 27 14.34 -3.12 6.79
CA ALA A 27 15.25 -4.11 7.36
C ALA A 27 16.07 -3.59 8.56
N ALA A 28 16.31 -2.28 8.61
CA ALA A 28 17.03 -1.63 9.70
C ALA A 28 16.15 -1.37 10.94
N GLN A 29 14.82 -1.52 10.84
CA GLN A 29 13.89 -1.24 11.94
C GLN A 29 13.71 -2.44 12.86
N ASN A 30 13.47 -2.15 14.14
CA ASN A 30 12.87 -3.14 15.05
C ASN A 30 11.34 -3.14 14.85
N LEU A 31 10.86 -3.98 13.96
CA LEU A 31 9.44 -4.02 13.56
C LEU A 31 8.49 -4.33 14.73
N THR A 32 8.98 -4.94 15.83
CA THR A 32 8.16 -5.23 17.02
C THR A 32 7.99 -4.04 17.95
N ALA A 33 8.80 -2.99 17.77
CA ALA A 33 8.81 -1.78 18.60
C ALA A 33 8.85 -0.51 17.73
N ILE A 34 8.28 -0.56 16.54
CA ILE A 34 8.29 0.58 15.61
C ILE A 34 7.38 1.70 16.14
N GLU A 35 7.87 2.94 16.05
CA GLU A 35 7.11 4.11 16.45
C GLU A 35 6.00 4.41 15.44
N THR A 36 4.78 4.64 15.95
CA THR A 36 3.64 5.08 15.12
C THR A 36 3.83 6.53 14.69
N GLY A 37 3.59 6.83 13.41
CA GLY A 37 3.71 8.19 12.90
C GLY A 37 3.99 8.24 11.40
N LYS A 38 4.29 9.46 10.94
CA LYS A 38 4.68 9.76 9.56
C LYS A 38 6.07 10.35 9.56
N PHE A 39 6.95 9.80 8.73
CA PHE A 39 8.36 10.16 8.69
C PHE A 39 8.80 10.36 7.23
N ASP A 40 9.52 11.46 6.98
CA ASP A 40 10.25 11.66 5.73
C ASP A 40 11.64 11.02 5.88
N ILE A 41 11.92 10.01 5.07
CA ILE A 41 13.16 9.24 5.15
C ILE A 41 14.23 9.84 4.22
N SER A 42 13.83 10.15 2.99
CA SER A 42 14.67 10.81 1.99
C SER A 42 13.78 11.47 0.94
N ASP A 43 14.38 12.15 -0.03
CA ASP A 43 13.63 12.73 -1.14
C ASP A 43 12.81 11.66 -1.87
N GLY A 44 11.51 11.86 -1.92
CA GLY A 44 10.53 10.94 -2.52
C GLY A 44 10.21 9.68 -1.71
N LEU A 45 10.81 9.47 -0.52
CA LEU A 45 10.53 8.31 0.32
C LEU A 45 9.94 8.73 1.67
N LYS A 46 8.68 8.35 1.88
CA LYS A 46 7.93 8.58 3.13
C LYS A 46 7.51 7.25 3.74
N VAL A 47 7.44 7.22 5.06
CA VAL A 47 6.96 6.07 5.83
C VAL A 47 5.82 6.48 6.72
N ILE A 48 4.77 5.65 6.75
CA ILE A 48 3.63 5.78 7.66
C ILE A 48 3.54 4.49 8.45
N ASN A 49 3.80 4.58 9.75
CA ASN A 49 3.62 3.46 10.67
C ASN A 49 2.30 3.63 11.42
N ASN A 50 1.47 2.63 11.40
CA ASN A 50 0.17 2.63 12.03
C ASN A 50 -0.11 1.31 12.74
N THR A 51 -0.87 1.39 13.84
CA THR A 51 -1.47 0.23 14.49
C THR A 51 -2.97 0.47 14.49
N ALA A 52 -3.73 -0.36 13.81
CA ALA A 52 -5.16 -0.22 13.70
C ALA A 52 -5.87 -1.52 14.06
N VAL A 53 -7.06 -1.40 14.64
CA VAL A 53 -8.03 -2.50 14.66
C VAL A 53 -8.58 -2.65 13.24
N GLY A 54 -8.75 -3.88 12.77
CA GLY A 54 -9.28 -4.16 11.45
C GLY A 54 -10.62 -3.44 11.19
N LYS A 55 -10.81 -3.01 9.96
CA LYS A 55 -12.08 -2.42 9.49
C LYS A 55 -12.98 -3.53 8.94
N THR A 56 -14.28 -3.27 8.86
CA THR A 56 -15.16 -4.11 8.06
C THR A 56 -14.83 -3.94 6.57
N ALA A 57 -15.11 -4.97 5.76
CA ALA A 57 -14.92 -4.89 4.31
C ALA A 57 -15.64 -3.68 3.68
N GLU A 58 -16.86 -3.36 4.15
CA GLU A 58 -17.63 -2.20 3.69
C GLU A 58 -16.93 -0.87 3.99
N ALA A 59 -16.35 -0.72 5.18
CA ALA A 59 -15.63 0.49 5.58
C ALA A 59 -14.30 0.63 4.83
N SER A 60 -13.65 -0.48 4.48
CA SER A 60 -12.44 -0.49 3.67
C SER A 60 -12.74 -0.09 2.23
N VAL A 61 -13.73 -0.72 1.59
CA VAL A 61 -14.14 -0.44 0.21
C VAL A 61 -14.66 0.99 0.02
N ALA A 62 -15.17 1.64 1.07
CA ALA A 62 -15.54 3.06 1.01
C ALA A 62 -14.34 3.99 0.70
N LYS A 63 -13.11 3.49 0.82
CA LYS A 63 -11.86 4.17 0.47
C LYS A 63 -11.10 3.43 -0.63
N PHE A 64 -11.82 2.97 -1.64
CA PHE A 64 -11.22 2.31 -2.79
C PHE A 64 -10.50 3.35 -3.65
N GLU A 65 -9.16 3.34 -3.61
CA GLU A 65 -8.32 4.43 -4.08
C GLU A 65 -7.12 3.98 -4.93
N CYS A 66 -6.59 4.90 -5.72
CA CYS A 66 -5.28 4.80 -6.32
C CYS A 66 -4.56 6.15 -6.31
N HIS A 67 -3.27 6.11 -6.62
CA HIS A 67 -2.39 7.27 -6.68
C HIS A 67 -1.95 7.53 -8.12
N ASN A 68 -1.60 8.77 -8.46
CA ASN A 68 -1.08 9.10 -9.78
C ASN A 68 0.46 9.20 -9.80
N LYS A 69 1.04 9.62 -8.68
CA LYS A 69 2.46 9.96 -8.55
C LYS A 69 3.22 8.96 -7.66
N ASN A 70 2.55 8.44 -6.63
CA ASN A 70 3.17 7.58 -5.64
C ASN A 70 2.95 6.09 -5.94
N ILE A 71 3.89 5.29 -5.48
CA ILE A 71 3.79 3.83 -5.41
C ILE A 71 3.73 3.48 -3.92
N ASP A 72 2.75 2.68 -3.52
CA ASP A 72 2.61 2.23 -2.15
C ASP A 72 3.27 0.88 -1.94
N ILE A 73 4.14 0.80 -0.92
CA ILE A 73 4.60 -0.46 -0.36
C ILE A 73 3.92 -0.62 0.99
N GLN A 74 2.96 -1.53 1.09
CA GLN A 74 2.25 -1.82 2.34
C GLN A 74 2.76 -3.13 2.93
N LEU A 75 3.22 -3.07 4.17
CA LEU A 75 3.81 -4.19 4.90
C LEU A 75 2.93 -4.55 6.09
N CYS A 76 2.43 -5.78 6.13
CA CYS A 76 1.86 -6.35 7.34
C CYS A 76 2.98 -6.79 8.28
N ILE A 77 3.22 -6.00 9.34
CA ILE A 77 4.27 -6.31 10.33
C ILE A 77 3.82 -7.47 11.21
N LYS A 78 2.55 -7.46 11.64
CA LYS A 78 1.95 -8.49 12.50
C LYS A 78 0.43 -8.51 12.31
N GLY A 79 -0.13 -9.69 12.23
CA GLY A 79 -1.56 -9.91 12.12
C GLY A 79 -1.97 -10.46 10.75
N ASP A 80 -3.19 -10.18 10.39
CA ASP A 80 -3.81 -10.56 9.12
C ASP A 80 -4.60 -9.36 8.58
N GLU A 81 -4.25 -8.92 7.37
CA GLU A 81 -4.92 -7.82 6.69
C GLU A 81 -5.52 -8.33 5.38
N GLN A 82 -6.82 -8.22 5.23
CA GLN A 82 -7.49 -8.51 3.96
C GLN A 82 -7.60 -7.23 3.15
N MET A 83 -7.17 -7.28 1.90
CA MET A 83 -7.18 -6.16 0.96
C MET A 83 -8.00 -6.48 -0.27
N GLY A 84 -8.68 -5.45 -0.80
CA GLY A 84 -9.37 -5.51 -2.07
C GLY A 84 -8.57 -4.84 -3.19
N TRP A 85 -8.63 -5.37 -4.41
CA TRP A 85 -7.94 -4.85 -5.57
C TRP A 85 -8.74 -4.97 -6.86
N LYS A 86 -8.51 -4.01 -7.77
CA LYS A 86 -9.02 -4.04 -9.15
C LYS A 86 -8.08 -3.24 -10.04
N PRO A 87 -7.79 -3.68 -11.27
CA PRO A 87 -6.99 -2.86 -12.18
C PRO A 87 -7.73 -1.56 -12.53
N ARG A 88 -7.04 -0.43 -12.45
CA ARG A 88 -7.61 0.90 -12.71
C ARG A 88 -8.29 1.00 -14.07
N SER A 89 -7.76 0.31 -15.08
CA SER A 89 -8.33 0.27 -16.42
C SER A 89 -9.75 -0.34 -16.50
N LYS A 90 -10.17 -1.05 -15.45
CA LYS A 90 -11.52 -1.62 -15.31
C LYS A 90 -12.41 -0.84 -14.35
N CYS A 91 -11.91 0.20 -13.71
CA CYS A 91 -12.71 1.08 -12.88
C CYS A 91 -13.41 2.13 -13.75
N VAL A 92 -14.72 2.28 -13.59
CA VAL A 92 -15.57 3.14 -14.43
C VAL A 92 -16.41 4.14 -13.64
N LEU A 93 -16.36 4.10 -12.29
CA LEU A 93 -17.15 4.91 -11.40
C LEU A 93 -16.24 5.76 -10.48
N PRO A 94 -15.60 6.83 -11.00
CA PRO A 94 -14.82 7.72 -10.15
C PRO A 94 -15.73 8.39 -9.11
N ASN A 95 -15.22 8.50 -7.88
CA ASN A 95 -15.88 9.16 -6.77
C ASN A 95 -15.25 10.53 -6.51
N GLY A 96 -15.72 11.54 -7.22
CA GLY A 96 -15.17 12.88 -7.23
C GLY A 96 -13.91 13.02 -8.08
N ASP A 97 -13.35 14.22 -8.06
CA ASP A 97 -12.13 14.55 -8.79
C ASP A 97 -10.87 14.05 -8.05
N TYR A 98 -9.81 13.86 -8.81
CA TYR A 98 -8.50 13.54 -8.26
C TYR A 98 -8.03 14.66 -7.31
N ASN A 99 -7.65 14.29 -6.11
CA ASN A 99 -7.07 15.20 -5.12
C ASN A 99 -5.55 15.27 -5.31
N GLU A 100 -5.08 16.35 -5.91
CA GLU A 100 -3.66 16.53 -6.24
C GLU A 100 -2.77 16.69 -5.00
N GLU A 101 -3.29 17.30 -3.92
CA GLU A 101 -2.55 17.53 -2.67
C GLU A 101 -2.26 16.21 -1.94
N LYS A 102 -3.25 15.30 -1.94
CA LYS A 102 -3.15 13.99 -1.30
C LYS A 102 -2.67 12.89 -2.24
N ASP A 103 -2.61 13.19 -3.54
CA ASP A 103 -2.34 12.20 -4.60
C ASP A 103 -3.32 11.02 -4.56
N VAL A 104 -4.63 11.29 -4.46
CA VAL A 104 -5.66 10.27 -4.32
C VAL A 104 -6.78 10.45 -5.35
N GLN A 105 -7.11 9.37 -6.05
CA GLN A 105 -8.34 9.21 -6.81
C GLN A 105 -9.18 8.10 -6.17
N LEU A 106 -10.41 8.45 -5.78
CA LEU A 106 -11.37 7.49 -5.22
C LEU A 106 -12.29 6.92 -6.30
N TYR A 107 -12.80 5.71 -6.05
CA TYR A 107 -13.76 5.02 -6.91
C TYR A 107 -14.93 4.46 -6.10
N LEU A 108 -16.11 4.40 -6.74
CA LEU A 108 -17.31 3.69 -6.23
C LEU A 108 -17.37 2.24 -6.76
N ASP A 109 -16.45 1.87 -7.63
CA ASP A 109 -16.28 0.49 -8.06
C ASP A 109 -16.03 -0.43 -6.86
N GLN A 110 -16.33 -1.71 -7.04
CA GLN A 110 -16.00 -2.74 -6.04
C GLN A 110 -14.76 -3.51 -6.47
N PRO A 111 -13.91 -3.94 -5.54
CA PRO A 111 -12.83 -4.87 -5.83
C PRO A 111 -13.37 -6.14 -6.48
N ASP A 112 -12.63 -6.70 -7.42
CA ASP A 112 -12.92 -8.01 -8.01
C ASP A 112 -11.94 -9.09 -7.54
N THR A 113 -10.91 -8.70 -6.81
CA THR A 113 -9.91 -9.58 -6.21
C THR A 113 -9.70 -9.21 -4.76
N PHE A 114 -9.70 -10.20 -3.88
CA PHE A 114 -9.35 -10.05 -2.47
C PHE A 114 -8.19 -10.98 -2.13
N PHE A 115 -7.28 -10.51 -1.29
CA PHE A 115 -6.14 -11.27 -0.81
C PHE A 115 -5.81 -10.89 0.63
N SER A 116 -5.12 -11.76 1.35
CA SER A 116 -4.64 -11.51 2.70
C SER A 116 -3.13 -11.31 2.70
N LEU A 117 -2.67 -10.37 3.52
CA LEU A 117 -1.29 -10.24 3.96
C LEU A 117 -1.20 -10.69 5.40
N THR A 118 -0.23 -11.53 5.70
CA THR A 118 0.10 -11.97 7.06
C THR A 118 1.49 -11.47 7.45
N ASP A 119 1.93 -11.82 8.64
CA ASP A 119 3.22 -11.38 9.20
C ASP A 119 4.37 -11.35 8.18
N HIS A 120 4.98 -10.18 8.02
CA HIS A 120 6.12 -9.93 7.14
C HIS A 120 5.86 -10.12 5.63
N GLN A 121 4.60 -10.15 5.22
CA GLN A 121 4.23 -10.03 3.80
C GLN A 121 4.01 -8.57 3.43
N PHE A 122 4.34 -8.24 2.19
CA PHE A 122 4.09 -6.92 1.64
C PHE A 122 3.34 -6.99 0.31
N VAL A 123 2.68 -5.90 -0.02
CA VAL A 123 2.14 -5.64 -1.36
C VAL A 123 2.72 -4.33 -1.88
N ILE A 124 2.96 -4.26 -3.20
CA ILE A 124 3.31 -3.04 -3.92
C ILE A 124 2.16 -2.70 -4.85
N PHE A 125 1.58 -1.52 -4.67
CA PHE A 125 0.57 -0.96 -5.55
C PHE A 125 1.19 0.15 -6.41
N PHE A 126 1.04 0.01 -7.71
CA PHE A 126 1.43 1.01 -8.70
C PHE A 126 0.23 1.94 -9.01
N PRO A 127 0.42 3.05 -9.76
CA PRO A 127 -0.69 3.94 -10.14
C PRO A 127 -1.85 3.27 -10.87
N GLU A 128 -1.62 2.10 -11.46
CA GLU A 128 -2.60 1.29 -12.17
C GLU A 128 -3.41 0.35 -11.26
N ASP A 129 -3.11 0.32 -9.97
CA ASP A 129 -3.70 -0.57 -8.98
C ASP A 129 -4.67 0.19 -8.07
N VAL A 130 -5.98 0.02 -8.27
CA VAL A 130 -6.98 0.53 -7.33
C VAL A 130 -7.13 -0.46 -6.18
N HIS A 131 -7.02 0.01 -4.96
CA HIS A 131 -6.95 -0.84 -3.77
C HIS A 131 -7.74 -0.28 -2.58
N ALA A 132 -8.10 -1.18 -1.67
CA ALA A 132 -8.76 -0.89 -0.40
C ALA A 132 -8.06 -1.66 0.70
N PRO A 133 -7.27 -0.99 1.57
CA PRO A 133 -6.64 -1.59 2.73
C PRO A 133 -7.59 -1.73 3.92
#